data_19e4f5c301c7a97686f0e127cea3496e
#
_entry.id   19e4f5c301c7a97686f0e127cea3496e
#
_cell.length_a   1.000
_cell.length_b   1.000
_cell.length_c   1.000
_cell.angle_alpha   90.00
_cell.angle_beta   90.00
_cell.angle_gamma   90.00
#
_symmetry.space_group_name_H-M   'P 1'
#
loop_
_entity.id
_entity.type
_entity.pdbx_description
1 polymer ?
#
loop_
_entity_poly.entity_id
_entity_poly.type
_entity_poly.pdbx_seq_one_letter_code
_entity_poly.pdbx_strand_id
1 'polypeptide(L)'
;MKLNRIFPILTACALFILPSCLGGNENPSDYSEWRVLNQNYYDSIEIATIDGILQYIPITPVWDNSFTVLMHWHNDPEENTSAITPLSTSTCHVKYTLTNIVGDTLDSSDSFQCVPNNMVTGFMAAITNMRVNDTVTAVIPYTAGYGAYGYSSIPPYTTLIFGIRLDSISKLM
;
A
#
# COMPACT_ATOMS: atom_id res chain seq x y z
N MET A 1 55.74 0.39 -8.17
CA MET A 1 55.04 0.00 -9.39
C MET A 1 53.60 -0.34 -8.99
N LYS A 2 52.65 0.63 -9.14
CA LYS A 2 51.24 0.47 -8.73
C LYS A 2 50.42 0.04 -9.95
N LEU A 3 49.87 -1.15 -9.89
CA LEU A 3 49.02 -1.71 -10.95
C LEU A 3 47.57 -1.26 -10.74
N ASN A 4 47.14 -0.29 -11.52
CA ASN A 4 45.73 0.15 -11.56
C ASN A 4 44.90 -0.93 -12.29
N ARG A 5 44.05 -1.63 -11.57
CA ARG A 5 43.00 -2.46 -12.16
C ARG A 5 41.79 -1.58 -12.47
N ILE A 6 41.63 -1.28 -13.74
CA ILE A 6 40.43 -0.66 -14.29
C ILE A 6 39.37 -1.77 -14.44
N PHE A 7 38.30 -1.70 -13.66
CA PHE A 7 37.09 -2.53 -13.86
C PHE A 7 36.25 -1.86 -14.94
N PRO A 8 35.83 -2.55 -16.00
CA PRO A 8 34.85 -2.02 -16.92
C PRO A 8 33.47 -2.12 -16.29
N ILE A 9 32.83 -0.98 -16.12
CA ILE A 9 31.40 -0.86 -15.78
C ILE A 9 30.63 -1.37 -16.99
N LEU A 10 30.05 -2.57 -16.87
CA LEU A 10 29.13 -3.11 -17.85
C LEU A 10 27.76 -2.47 -17.65
N THR A 11 27.51 -1.37 -18.40
CA THR A 11 26.21 -0.74 -18.45
C THR A 11 25.27 -1.65 -19.24
N ALA A 12 24.50 -2.47 -18.54
CA ALA A 12 23.41 -3.23 -19.13
C ALA A 12 22.27 -2.26 -19.49
N CYS A 13 22.27 -1.80 -20.74
CA CYS A 13 21.18 -1.05 -21.33
C CYS A 13 20.03 -2.04 -21.57
N ALA A 14 19.11 -2.15 -20.62
CA ALA A 14 17.87 -2.88 -20.83
C ALA A 14 17.02 -2.07 -21.83
N LEU A 15 17.00 -2.51 -23.09
CA LEU A 15 16.04 -2.04 -24.08
C LEU A 15 14.65 -2.52 -23.63
N PHE A 16 13.88 -1.63 -22.99
CA PHE A 16 12.45 -1.79 -22.89
C PHE A 16 11.86 -1.62 -24.30
N ILE A 17 11.61 -2.73 -24.96
CA ILE A 17 10.79 -2.77 -26.16
C ILE A 17 9.35 -2.57 -25.66
N LEU A 18 8.86 -1.34 -25.73
CA LEU A 18 7.43 -1.06 -25.58
C LEU A 18 6.72 -1.75 -26.77
N PRO A 19 5.78 -2.66 -26.56
CA PRO A 19 4.92 -3.09 -27.66
C PRO A 19 4.07 -1.89 -28.06
N SER A 20 4.32 -1.41 -29.25
CA SER A 20 3.52 -0.41 -29.95
C SER A 20 2.11 -0.92 -30.10
N CYS A 21 1.14 -0.10 -29.72
CA CYS A 21 -0.29 -0.28 -29.90
C CYS A 21 -0.66 -0.89 -31.26
N LEU A 22 -1.16 -2.12 -31.24
CA LEU A 22 -2.11 -2.58 -32.27
C LEU A 22 -3.50 -2.20 -31.74
N GLY A 23 -4.19 -1.32 -32.48
CA GLY A 23 -5.54 -0.89 -32.14
C GLY A 23 -6.50 -2.08 -32.10
N GLY A 24 -6.78 -2.58 -30.89
CA GLY A 24 -7.96 -3.37 -30.58
C GLY A 24 -9.05 -2.42 -30.13
N ASN A 25 -10.30 -2.71 -30.43
CA ASN A 25 -11.46 -2.02 -29.87
C ASN A 25 -11.43 -2.17 -28.34
N GLU A 26 -10.73 -1.27 -27.66
CA GLU A 26 -10.74 -1.21 -26.20
C GLU A 26 -12.15 -0.82 -25.78
N ASN A 27 -12.90 -1.81 -25.28
CA ASN A 27 -14.11 -1.51 -24.53
C ASN A 27 -13.67 -0.75 -23.27
N PRO A 28 -14.07 0.53 -23.08
CA PRO A 28 -13.60 1.33 -21.93
C PRO A 28 -13.97 0.76 -20.56
N SER A 29 -14.69 -0.36 -20.53
CA SER A 29 -15.11 -1.08 -19.33
C SER A 29 -14.35 -2.38 -19.08
N ASP A 30 -13.36 -2.74 -19.92
CA ASP A 30 -12.56 -3.95 -19.69
C ASP A 30 -11.33 -3.64 -18.81
N TYR A 31 -11.46 -3.97 -17.53
CA TYR A 31 -10.39 -3.83 -16.53
C TYR A 31 -9.61 -5.15 -16.33
N SER A 32 -9.68 -6.12 -17.25
CA SER A 32 -9.05 -7.42 -17.08
C SER A 32 -7.54 -7.34 -16.94
N GLU A 33 -6.87 -6.58 -17.79
CA GLU A 33 -5.41 -6.35 -17.71
C GLU A 33 -5.02 -5.58 -16.45
N TRP A 34 -5.78 -4.52 -16.11
CA TRP A 34 -5.56 -3.74 -14.89
C TRP A 34 -5.68 -4.61 -13.64
N ARG A 35 -6.69 -5.49 -13.60
CA ARG A 35 -6.87 -6.44 -12.51
C ARG A 35 -5.66 -7.38 -12.36
N VAL A 36 -5.17 -7.93 -13.48
CA VAL A 36 -3.98 -8.81 -13.47
C VAL A 36 -2.74 -8.05 -12.99
N LEU A 37 -2.53 -6.82 -13.47
CA LEU A 37 -1.41 -5.98 -13.02
C LEU A 37 -1.47 -5.71 -11.52
N ASN A 38 -2.64 -5.36 -10.99
CA ASN A 38 -2.83 -5.10 -9.56
C ASN A 38 -2.62 -6.35 -8.70
N GLN A 39 -3.09 -7.52 -9.16
CA GLN A 39 -2.87 -8.78 -8.45
C GLN A 39 -1.37 -9.13 -8.44
N ASN A 40 -0.71 -9.09 -9.60
CA ASN A 40 0.72 -9.40 -9.70
C ASN A 40 1.57 -8.44 -8.85
N TYR A 41 1.20 -7.16 -8.80
CA TYR A 41 1.87 -6.20 -7.92
C TYR A 41 1.73 -6.61 -6.45
N TYR A 42 0.50 -6.88 -6.00
CA TYR A 42 0.25 -7.30 -4.61
C TYR A 42 1.03 -8.57 -4.26
N ASP A 43 0.97 -9.61 -5.11
CA ASP A 43 1.68 -10.87 -4.91
C ASP A 43 3.21 -10.67 -4.85
N SER A 44 3.75 -9.73 -5.64
CA SER A 44 5.18 -9.40 -5.61
C SER A 44 5.61 -8.74 -4.30
N ILE A 45 4.75 -7.89 -3.74
CA ILE A 45 5.01 -7.22 -2.45
C ILE A 45 4.91 -8.22 -1.29
N GLU A 46 3.98 -9.16 -1.36
CA GLU A 46 3.78 -10.18 -0.31
C GLU A 46 5.04 -11.02 -0.05
N ILE A 47 5.82 -11.29 -1.09
CA ILE A 47 7.05 -12.09 -1.00
C ILE A 47 8.33 -11.26 -1.01
N ALA A 48 8.22 -9.92 -1.06
CA ALA A 48 9.38 -9.05 -1.14
C ALA A 48 10.26 -9.13 0.12
N THR A 49 11.55 -9.42 -0.06
CA THR A 49 12.50 -9.53 1.05
C THR A 49 13.73 -8.65 0.81
N ILE A 50 14.33 -8.17 1.92
CA ILE A 50 15.70 -7.63 1.96
C ILE A 50 16.50 -8.53 2.91
N ASP A 51 17.63 -9.03 2.46
CA ASP A 51 18.49 -9.93 3.25
C ASP A 51 17.75 -11.15 3.82
N GLY A 52 16.72 -11.64 3.09
CA GLY A 52 15.87 -12.77 3.50
C GLY A 52 14.79 -12.43 4.53
N ILE A 53 14.63 -11.16 4.89
CA ILE A 53 13.58 -10.68 5.80
C ILE A 53 12.46 -10.03 4.99
N LEU A 54 11.20 -10.38 5.26
CA LEU A 54 10.04 -9.75 4.61
C LEU A 54 10.05 -8.23 4.84
N GLN A 55 9.88 -7.47 3.77
CA GLN A 55 9.78 -6.01 3.83
C GLN A 55 8.42 -5.56 4.34
N TYR A 56 7.40 -6.35 4.09
CA TYR A 56 6.03 -6.09 4.53
C TYR A 56 5.56 -7.20 5.45
N ILE A 57 4.95 -6.82 6.54
CA ILE A 57 4.36 -7.74 7.51
C ILE A 57 2.90 -7.97 7.08
N PRO A 58 2.49 -9.23 6.82
CA PRO A 58 1.11 -9.55 6.47
C PRO A 58 0.21 -9.43 7.71
N ILE A 59 -0.84 -8.64 7.60
CA ILE A 59 -1.87 -8.45 8.62
C ILE A 59 -3.19 -9.02 8.11
N THR A 60 -3.58 -10.17 8.62
CA THR A 60 -4.89 -10.79 8.36
C THR A 60 -5.78 -10.53 9.56
N PRO A 61 -6.87 -9.76 9.41
CA PRO A 61 -7.73 -9.43 10.54
C PRO A 61 -8.45 -10.68 11.08
N VAL A 62 -8.55 -10.81 12.41
CA VAL A 62 -9.24 -11.95 13.03
C VAL A 62 -10.76 -11.94 12.78
N TRP A 63 -11.33 -10.79 12.44
CA TRP A 63 -12.75 -10.62 12.16
C TRP A 63 -13.13 -10.86 10.69
N ASP A 64 -12.14 -10.92 9.78
CA ASP A 64 -12.32 -11.26 8.37
C ASP A 64 -11.01 -11.78 7.79
N ASN A 65 -10.92 -13.09 7.56
CA ASN A 65 -9.74 -13.75 7.02
C ASN A 65 -9.75 -13.86 5.47
N SER A 66 -10.67 -13.20 4.81
CA SER A 66 -10.78 -13.24 3.33
C SER A 66 -9.73 -12.36 2.63
N PHE A 67 -9.03 -11.51 3.36
CA PHE A 67 -7.98 -10.65 2.83
C PHE A 67 -6.82 -10.47 3.82
N THR A 68 -5.69 -10.05 3.29
CA THR A 68 -4.51 -9.65 4.08
C THR A 68 -4.09 -8.25 3.63
N VAL A 69 -3.69 -7.40 4.57
CA VAL A 69 -3.05 -6.10 4.30
C VAL A 69 -1.56 -6.27 4.53
N LEU A 70 -0.74 -5.79 3.59
CA LEU A 70 0.71 -5.85 3.72
C LEU A 70 1.22 -4.52 4.27
N MET A 71 1.85 -4.53 5.44
CA MET A 71 2.28 -3.32 6.13
C MET A 71 3.79 -3.24 6.27
N HIS A 72 4.35 -2.08 5.92
CA HIS A 72 5.74 -1.74 6.16
C HIS A 72 5.83 -0.53 7.08
N TRP A 73 6.51 -0.67 8.23
CA TRP A 73 6.75 0.44 9.17
C TRP A 73 8.01 1.21 8.76
N HIS A 74 7.91 2.53 8.71
CA HIS A 74 9.02 3.44 8.39
C HIS A 74 9.77 3.93 9.64
N ASN A 75 9.15 3.82 10.80
CA ASN A 75 9.78 4.05 12.11
C ASN A 75 10.11 2.71 12.76
N ASP A 76 11.10 2.71 13.65
CA ASP A 76 11.35 1.54 14.47
C ASP A 76 10.19 1.35 15.48
N PRO A 77 9.44 0.25 15.39
CA PRO A 77 8.36 0.00 16.33
C PRO A 77 8.84 -0.14 17.78
N GLU A 78 10.10 -0.51 18.03
CA GLU A 78 10.66 -0.63 19.36
C GLU A 78 10.98 0.74 19.98
N GLU A 79 11.32 1.74 19.15
CA GLU A 79 11.54 3.12 19.59
C GLU A 79 10.24 3.87 19.85
N ASN A 80 9.11 3.41 19.29
CA ASN A 80 7.81 4.03 19.55
C ASN A 80 7.28 3.62 20.92
N THR A 81 7.43 4.52 21.87
CA THR A 81 6.99 4.33 23.26
C THR A 81 5.48 4.45 23.47
N SER A 82 4.71 4.84 22.44
CA SER A 82 3.25 4.87 22.53
C SER A 82 2.69 3.45 22.63
N ALA A 83 1.88 3.20 23.63
CA ALA A 83 1.15 1.95 23.80
C ALA A 83 -0.29 2.02 23.27
N ILE A 84 -0.67 3.18 22.67
CA ILE A 84 -2.07 3.44 22.30
C ILE A 84 -2.29 3.07 20.86
N THR A 85 -3.16 2.08 20.64
CA THR A 85 -3.66 1.64 19.33
C THR A 85 -5.14 2.00 19.19
N PRO A 86 -5.61 2.37 17.98
CA PRO A 86 -7.02 2.63 17.75
C PRO A 86 -7.88 1.36 17.85
N LEU A 87 -9.07 1.53 18.35
CA LEU A 87 -10.18 0.59 18.13
C LEU A 87 -10.89 0.97 16.82
N SER A 88 -11.68 0.06 16.26
CA SER A 88 -12.49 0.31 15.05
C SER A 88 -13.44 1.49 15.19
N THR A 89 -13.82 1.85 16.43
CA THR A 89 -14.73 2.95 16.79
C THR A 89 -14.01 4.21 17.27
N SER A 90 -12.69 4.19 17.37
CA SER A 90 -11.90 5.36 17.80
C SER A 90 -12.00 6.50 16.79
N THR A 91 -11.87 7.74 17.25
CA THR A 91 -11.68 8.89 16.39
C THR A 91 -10.19 9.14 16.23
N CYS A 92 -9.68 8.89 15.03
CA CYS A 92 -8.26 8.98 14.67
C CYS A 92 -7.99 10.27 13.89
N HIS A 93 -6.82 10.87 14.12
CA HIS A 93 -6.27 11.94 13.31
C HIS A 93 -5.04 11.42 12.59
N VAL A 94 -5.07 11.48 11.26
CA VAL A 94 -4.02 10.92 10.41
C VAL A 94 -3.61 11.91 9.32
N LYS A 95 -2.37 11.78 8.89
CA LYS A 95 -1.91 12.24 7.59
C LYS A 95 -1.84 11.03 6.68
N TYR A 96 -2.30 11.16 5.42
CA TYR A 96 -2.18 10.08 4.46
C TYR A 96 -1.95 10.56 3.03
N THR A 97 -1.39 9.66 2.24
CA THR A 97 -1.34 9.72 0.77
C THR A 97 -1.79 8.37 0.25
N LEU A 98 -2.74 8.36 -0.67
CA LEU A 98 -3.22 7.19 -1.39
C LEU A 98 -2.69 7.23 -2.82
N THR A 99 -2.01 6.17 -3.24
CA THR A 99 -1.55 6.00 -4.62
C THR A 99 -2.04 4.66 -5.19
N ASN A 100 -2.00 4.58 -6.53
CA ASN A 100 -2.15 3.31 -7.25
C ASN A 100 -0.78 2.64 -7.48
N ILE A 101 -0.79 1.47 -8.13
CA ILE A 101 0.42 0.66 -8.40
C ILE A 101 1.40 1.30 -9.39
N VAL A 102 0.98 2.30 -10.16
CA VAL A 102 1.85 3.05 -11.09
C VAL A 102 2.36 4.36 -10.50
N GLY A 103 1.98 4.65 -9.24
CA GLY A 103 2.47 5.81 -8.49
C GLY A 103 1.62 7.07 -8.62
N ASP A 104 0.47 7.02 -9.32
CA ASP A 104 -0.43 8.17 -9.37
C ASP A 104 -1.08 8.39 -8.01
N THR A 105 -1.07 9.64 -7.55
CA THR A 105 -1.78 10.03 -6.34
C THR A 105 -3.27 10.11 -6.62
N LEU A 106 -4.04 9.28 -5.91
CA LEU A 106 -5.49 9.20 -6.02
C LEU A 106 -6.18 10.12 -5.01
N ASP A 107 -5.58 10.26 -3.82
CA ASP A 107 -6.09 11.10 -2.73
C ASP A 107 -5.01 11.39 -1.71
N SER A 108 -5.12 12.50 -0.96
CA SER A 108 -4.20 12.82 0.13
C SER A 108 -4.77 13.85 1.09
N SER A 109 -4.33 13.81 2.34
CA SER A 109 -4.64 14.84 3.34
C SER A 109 -3.52 14.94 4.37
N ASP A 110 -3.14 16.17 4.70
CA ASP A 110 -2.19 16.44 5.78
C ASP A 110 -2.84 16.43 7.18
N SER A 111 -4.18 16.48 7.23
CA SER A 111 -4.95 16.43 8.49
C SER A 111 -6.34 15.87 8.21
N PHE A 112 -6.50 14.58 8.43
CA PHE A 112 -7.76 13.88 8.20
C PHE A 112 -8.25 13.24 9.50
N GLN A 113 -9.49 13.53 9.85
CA GLN A 113 -10.15 12.89 10.99
C GLN A 113 -11.03 11.75 10.47
N CYS A 114 -10.81 10.54 10.96
CA CYS A 114 -11.60 9.37 10.56
C CYS A 114 -11.99 8.50 11.75
N VAL A 115 -12.99 7.68 11.51
CA VAL A 115 -13.34 6.55 12.38
C VAL A 115 -13.11 5.28 11.55
N PRO A 116 -12.23 4.35 11.99
CA PRO A 116 -11.76 3.22 11.18
C PRO A 116 -12.87 2.40 10.53
N ASN A 117 -13.98 2.13 11.25
CA ASN A 117 -15.10 1.33 10.73
C ASN A 117 -15.94 2.05 9.64
N ASN A 118 -15.70 3.33 9.38
CA ASN A 118 -16.34 4.09 8.29
C ASN A 118 -15.44 4.12 7.02
N MET A 119 -14.25 3.51 7.08
CA MET A 119 -13.31 3.45 5.97
C MET A 119 -13.40 2.09 5.25
N VAL A 120 -12.69 1.94 4.13
CA VAL A 120 -12.54 0.62 3.50
C VAL A 120 -11.90 -0.36 4.48
N THR A 121 -12.29 -1.63 4.40
CA THR A 121 -11.92 -2.65 5.40
C THR A 121 -10.42 -2.83 5.55
N GLY A 122 -9.67 -2.69 4.46
CA GLY A 122 -8.21 -2.75 4.49
C GLY A 122 -7.58 -1.56 5.24
N PHE A 123 -8.13 -0.34 5.10
CA PHE A 123 -7.66 0.80 5.88
C PHE A 123 -7.96 0.62 7.38
N MET A 124 -9.16 0.13 7.70
CA MET A 124 -9.50 -0.21 9.09
C MET A 124 -8.52 -1.23 9.67
N ALA A 125 -8.21 -2.30 8.92
CA ALA A 125 -7.23 -3.30 9.35
C ALA A 125 -5.84 -2.68 9.55
N ALA A 126 -5.38 -1.82 8.66
CA ALA A 126 -4.09 -1.14 8.79
C ALA A 126 -4.04 -0.26 10.05
N ILE A 127 -4.96 0.68 10.19
CA ILE A 127 -4.89 1.69 11.26
C ILE A 127 -5.08 1.09 12.65
N THR A 128 -5.87 0.01 12.80
CA THR A 128 -6.05 -0.67 14.09
C THR A 128 -4.83 -1.52 14.51
N ASN A 129 -3.85 -1.70 13.62
CA ASN A 129 -2.57 -2.32 13.91
C ASN A 129 -1.42 -1.30 14.09
N MET A 130 -1.70 -0.01 13.97
CA MET A 130 -0.74 1.07 14.22
C MET A 130 -0.85 1.57 15.66
N ARG A 131 0.26 2.14 16.16
CA ARG A 131 0.28 2.95 17.39
C ARG A 131 0.39 4.43 17.02
N VAL A 132 -0.07 5.29 17.94
CA VAL A 132 0.14 6.74 17.78
C VAL A 132 1.63 7.02 17.52
N ASN A 133 1.92 7.86 16.54
CA ASN A 133 3.22 8.20 15.97
C ASN A 133 3.81 7.19 14.99
N ASP A 134 3.17 6.06 14.71
CA ASP A 134 3.61 5.19 13.63
C ASP A 134 3.42 5.84 12.27
N THR A 135 4.37 5.55 11.38
CA THR A 135 4.29 5.86 9.94
C THR A 135 4.47 4.57 9.17
N VAL A 136 3.49 4.23 8.34
CA VAL A 136 3.47 2.96 7.60
C VAL A 136 3.14 3.16 6.12
N THR A 137 3.59 2.22 5.29
CA THR A 137 2.97 1.96 3.99
C THR A 137 2.10 0.71 4.12
N ALA A 138 0.81 0.85 3.79
CA ALA A 138 -0.14 -0.25 3.77
C ALA A 138 -0.57 -0.55 2.33
N VAL A 139 -0.29 -1.76 1.85
CA VAL A 139 -0.75 -2.25 0.54
C VAL A 139 -2.01 -3.08 0.76
N ILE A 140 -3.12 -2.58 0.24
CA ILE A 140 -4.46 -3.10 0.46
C ILE A 140 -4.97 -3.71 -0.85
N PRO A 141 -5.28 -5.01 -0.89
CA PRO A 141 -5.82 -5.63 -2.08
C PRO A 141 -7.19 -5.03 -2.43
N TYR A 142 -7.55 -5.03 -3.71
CA TYR A 142 -8.81 -4.43 -4.15
C TYR A 142 -10.05 -4.99 -3.42
N THR A 143 -10.00 -6.26 -2.99
CA THR A 143 -11.08 -6.92 -2.25
C THR A 143 -11.36 -6.29 -0.89
N ALA A 144 -10.34 -5.69 -0.27
CA ALA A 144 -10.43 -4.93 0.99
C ALA A 144 -10.46 -3.40 0.77
N GLY A 145 -10.46 -2.97 -0.49
CA GLY A 145 -10.58 -1.59 -0.94
C GLY A 145 -11.95 -1.30 -1.55
N TYR A 146 -11.95 -0.80 -2.81
CA TYR A 146 -13.18 -0.42 -3.52
C TYR A 146 -13.72 -1.52 -4.45
N GLY A 147 -13.14 -2.72 -4.40
CA GLY A 147 -13.65 -3.91 -5.06
C GLY A 147 -13.61 -3.87 -6.58
N ALA A 148 -14.56 -4.60 -7.17
CA ALA A 148 -14.73 -4.71 -8.62
C ALA A 148 -15.49 -3.53 -9.25
N TYR A 149 -15.93 -2.56 -8.44
CA TYR A 149 -16.72 -1.40 -8.91
C TYR A 149 -15.89 -0.12 -8.93
N GLY A 150 -14.80 -0.04 -8.15
CA GLY A 150 -14.06 1.18 -7.95
C GLY A 150 -14.83 2.23 -7.13
N TYR A 151 -14.30 3.45 -7.09
CA TYR A 151 -14.97 4.57 -6.41
C TYR A 151 -14.49 5.91 -6.97
N SER A 152 -15.39 6.77 -7.39
CA SER A 152 -15.05 8.09 -7.97
C SER A 152 -14.04 7.93 -9.13
N SER A 153 -12.85 8.49 -9.02
CA SER A 153 -11.75 8.38 -9.99
C SER A 153 -10.90 7.11 -9.83
N ILE A 154 -11.17 6.27 -8.82
CA ILE A 154 -10.41 5.04 -8.57
C ILE A 154 -11.01 3.91 -9.39
N PRO A 155 -10.26 3.34 -10.35
CA PRO A 155 -10.77 2.26 -11.20
C PRO A 155 -11.15 1.00 -10.40
N PRO A 156 -12.04 0.16 -10.96
CA PRO A 156 -12.25 -1.21 -10.48
C PRO A 156 -10.94 -1.99 -10.31
N TYR A 157 -10.92 -2.90 -9.35
CA TYR A 157 -9.78 -3.80 -9.08
C TYR A 157 -8.47 -3.12 -8.73
N THR A 158 -8.49 -1.87 -8.27
CA THR A 158 -7.28 -1.13 -7.88
C THR A 158 -6.79 -1.57 -6.50
N THR A 159 -5.55 -2.04 -6.43
CA THR A 159 -4.78 -2.19 -5.20
C THR A 159 -4.43 -0.81 -4.68
N LEU A 160 -4.76 -0.53 -3.42
CA LEU A 160 -4.57 0.77 -2.80
C LEU A 160 -3.26 0.77 -2.01
N ILE A 161 -2.42 1.78 -2.23
CA ILE A 161 -1.16 1.95 -1.52
C ILE A 161 -1.29 3.20 -0.67
N PHE A 162 -1.50 3.00 0.63
CA PHE A 162 -1.59 4.09 1.59
C PHE A 162 -0.27 4.31 2.31
N GLY A 163 0.30 5.52 2.21
CA GLY A 163 1.23 6.02 3.20
C GLY A 163 0.44 6.68 4.33
N ILE A 164 0.51 6.16 5.54
CA ILE A 164 -0.29 6.62 6.69
C ILE A 164 0.64 7.02 7.82
N ARG A 165 0.39 8.17 8.44
CA ARG A 165 0.91 8.54 9.75
C ARG A 165 -0.25 8.73 10.72
N LEU A 166 -0.23 8.02 11.83
CA LEU A 166 -1.21 8.16 12.91
C LEU A 166 -0.72 9.20 13.93
N ASP A 167 -1.28 10.41 13.87
CA ASP A 167 -0.83 11.52 14.72
C ASP A 167 -1.43 11.44 16.11
N SER A 168 -2.73 11.13 16.24
CA SER A 168 -3.39 11.04 17.55
C SER A 168 -4.72 10.30 17.48
N ILE A 169 -5.22 9.95 18.67
CA ILE A 169 -6.56 9.40 18.89
C ILE A 169 -7.27 10.31 19.88
N SER A 170 -8.39 10.92 19.46
CA SER A 170 -9.16 11.85 20.29
C SER A 170 -10.26 11.17 21.10
N LYS A 171 -10.66 9.95 20.74
CA LYS A 171 -11.67 9.16 21.44
C LYS A 171 -11.36 7.67 21.35
N LEU A 172 -11.12 7.08 22.49
CA LEU A 172 -11.06 5.64 22.71
C LEU A 172 -12.46 5.23 23.22
N MET A 173 -13.20 4.45 22.43
CA MET A 173 -14.51 3.92 22.86
C MET A 173 -14.59 2.44 22.57
#